data_a541ba96d552e78aba81ddadf74947aa
#
_entry.id   a541ba96d552e78aba81ddadf74947aa
#
_cell.length_a   1.000
_cell.length_b   1.000
_cell.length_c   1.000
_cell.angle_alpha   90.00
_cell.angle_beta   90.00
_cell.angle_gamma   90.00
#
_symmetry.space_group_name_H-M   'P 1'
#
loop_
_entity.id
_entity.type
_entity.pdbx_description
1 polymer ?
#
loop_
_entity_poly.entity_id
_entity_poly.type
_entity_poly.pdbx_seq_one_letter_code
_entity_poly.pdbx_strand_id
1 'polypeptide(L)'
;LVFQPNRVRLQKKEGGRMGKVKRRIISRRDFIKAAGIGAVAAGAGPTIIIPRRSYGANKTLKILQWNHFVPGYDKWFNNTYTKEWGAKNGIEVIVDNIGLAGINARAAAEVSAQKGHDLFMFLWPPPDFEDQVIDHKEIYQECEKKYGKPLDLAVKSTYNPKTKKYFGFSDSYVPDPVDYRKDLWGDVGMTPDTWDDIRVGGAKIKKKHGIPVGVGLSAELDTAMAMRAVMYSHGASVQDENGNLAINSKNTLEAIKFVKALFEEAMTPEVLAWDPSSNNRAMLAGKVSTVLNAISITRTAETEKMPIGNNILMARAPKGPVRRIGLEHVMDVYVIWKFAENIEGAKKFLVDYIGNFKKAFQASAFYNFPCFPKTVPDLTKLIAHDPKGNPPDKYAVLSDVLDWATNVGYPGYANAAIAEVFTTWVVNTMFAKAAVGAESPEAALDQAEKACKRIWTKWKERKMI
;
A
#
# COMPACT_ATOMS: atom_id res chain seq x y z
N LEU A 1 18.58 29.21 -15.46
CA LEU A 1 18.06 30.47 -14.93
C LEU A 1 17.99 30.35 -13.40
N VAL A 2 18.82 31.15 -12.75
CA VAL A 2 19.03 31.20 -11.31
C VAL A 2 17.93 32.08 -10.71
N PHE A 3 17.14 31.56 -9.76
CA PHE A 3 16.20 32.36 -8.99
C PHE A 3 16.91 32.89 -7.72
N GLN A 4 16.97 34.22 -7.59
CA GLN A 4 17.34 34.94 -6.36
C GLN A 4 16.08 35.20 -5.52
N PRO A 5 16.14 35.16 -4.17
CA PRO A 5 15.00 35.45 -3.32
C PRO A 5 14.83 36.95 -3.08
N ASN A 6 13.59 37.43 -3.24
CA ASN A 6 13.17 38.81 -2.97
C ASN A 6 13.27 39.15 -1.48
N ARG A 7 14.01 40.22 -1.19
CA ARG A 7 14.06 40.89 0.13
C ARG A 7 12.82 41.79 0.30
N VAL A 8 12.01 41.49 1.29
CA VAL A 8 10.97 42.41 1.79
C VAL A 8 11.60 43.40 2.74
N ARG A 9 11.50 44.70 2.41
CA ARG A 9 11.88 45.83 3.27
C ARG A 9 10.83 46.05 4.35
N LEU A 10 11.19 45.91 5.61
CA LEU A 10 10.38 46.37 6.74
C LEU A 10 10.86 47.76 7.19
N GLN A 11 9.93 48.70 7.27
CA GLN A 11 10.14 50.04 7.77
C GLN A 11 10.45 50.06 9.28
N LYS A 12 11.44 50.84 9.67
CA LYS A 12 11.77 51.17 11.07
C LYS A 12 10.69 52.07 11.68
N LYS A 13 10.21 51.70 12.85
CA LYS A 13 9.68 52.67 13.83
C LYS A 13 10.57 52.65 15.06
N GLU A 14 10.97 53.86 15.48
CA GLU A 14 11.85 54.13 16.60
C GLU A 14 11.12 54.03 17.95
N GLY A 15 11.88 53.70 18.98
CA GLY A 15 11.62 54.12 20.34
C GLY A 15 11.31 53.02 21.34
N GLY A 16 12.31 52.57 22.13
CA GLY A 16 12.09 51.79 23.32
C GLY A 16 13.33 51.02 23.79
N ARG A 17 14.01 51.56 24.81
CA ARG A 17 15.16 50.90 25.50
C ARG A 17 14.72 49.51 26.00
N MET A 18 15.34 48.45 25.52
CA MET A 18 15.25 47.12 26.14
C MET A 18 16.65 46.63 26.55
N GLY A 19 16.71 46.21 27.80
CA GLY A 19 17.91 45.71 28.46
C GLY A 19 18.43 44.41 27.81
N LYS A 20 19.73 44.25 27.84
CA LYS A 20 20.46 43.08 27.36
C LYS A 20 20.08 41.82 28.18
N VAL A 21 19.25 40.95 27.64
CA VAL A 21 19.05 39.58 28.16
C VAL A 21 20.23 38.73 27.68
N LYS A 22 21.13 38.42 28.59
CA LYS A 22 22.21 37.42 28.36
C LYS A 22 21.54 36.03 28.25
N ARG A 23 21.53 35.45 27.07
CA ARG A 23 21.20 34.02 26.88
C ARG A 23 22.30 33.18 27.53
N ARG A 24 21.97 32.56 28.67
CA ARG A 24 22.80 31.54 29.32
C ARG A 24 22.62 30.23 28.53
N ILE A 25 23.68 29.79 27.87
CA ILE A 25 23.71 28.44 27.25
C ILE A 25 23.90 27.46 28.39
N ILE A 26 22.88 26.65 28.67
CA ILE A 26 22.94 25.58 29.68
C ILE A 26 23.76 24.44 29.09
N SER A 27 24.87 24.06 29.76
CA SER A 27 25.69 22.94 29.34
C SER A 27 25.00 21.58 29.63
N ARG A 28 25.35 20.52 28.85
CA ARG A 28 24.88 19.17 29.10
C ARG A 28 25.07 18.69 30.54
N ARG A 29 26.08 19.21 31.23
CA ARG A 29 26.43 18.85 32.60
C ARG A 29 25.46 19.49 33.63
N ASP A 30 24.93 20.66 33.32
CA ASP A 30 23.98 21.39 34.18
C ASP A 30 22.57 20.81 34.06
N PHE A 31 22.23 20.28 32.88
CA PHE A 31 20.95 19.55 32.66
C PHE A 31 20.88 18.24 33.46
N ILE A 32 22.01 17.50 33.56
CA ILE A 32 22.07 16.24 34.31
C ILE A 32 22.01 16.48 35.83
N LYS A 33 22.51 17.60 36.31
CA LYS A 33 22.45 17.96 37.75
C LYS A 33 21.07 18.45 38.20
N ALA A 34 20.29 19.03 37.28
CA ALA A 34 18.92 19.48 37.56
C ALA A 34 17.88 18.34 37.60
N ALA A 35 18.18 17.20 36.98
CA ALA A 35 17.32 16.03 36.97
C ALA A 35 17.49 15.08 38.19
N GLY A 36 18.41 15.40 39.10
CA GLY A 36 18.85 14.50 40.17
C GLY A 36 18.32 14.83 41.58
N ILE A 37 17.45 15.86 41.80
CA ILE A 37 16.94 16.19 43.14
C ILE A 37 15.41 16.35 43.08
N GLY A 38 14.72 15.26 43.36
CA GLY A 38 13.27 15.28 43.42
C GLY A 38 12.66 13.90 43.76
N ALA A 39 13.20 13.23 44.76
CA ALA A 39 12.55 12.05 45.30
C ALA A 39 12.65 12.10 46.85
N VAL A 40 11.57 12.41 47.49
CA VAL A 40 11.03 11.78 48.72
C VAL A 40 9.84 12.62 49.20
N ALA A 41 8.63 12.11 49.02
CA ALA A 41 7.56 12.23 50.00
C ALA A 41 6.49 11.16 49.71
N ALA A 42 6.24 10.35 50.71
CA ALA A 42 5.42 9.16 50.73
C ALA A 42 3.94 9.43 50.43
N GLY A 43 3.35 8.55 49.64
CA GLY A 43 1.91 8.34 49.55
C GLY A 43 1.68 6.88 49.21
N ALA A 44 1.43 6.04 50.24
CA ALA A 44 1.13 4.63 50.11
C ALA A 44 -0.26 4.42 49.50
N GLY A 45 -0.35 4.30 48.17
CA GLY A 45 -1.47 3.68 47.49
C GLY A 45 -1.03 2.26 47.04
N PRO A 46 -1.95 1.27 46.96
CA PRO A 46 -1.58 -0.08 46.56
C PRO A 46 -1.05 -0.04 45.13
N THR A 47 0.27 -0.17 45.00
CA THR A 47 0.94 -0.38 43.74
C THR A 47 0.56 -1.79 43.27
N ILE A 48 -0.35 -1.91 42.34
CA ILE A 48 -0.57 -3.15 41.64
C ILE A 48 0.72 -3.43 40.83
N ILE A 49 1.61 -4.19 41.44
CA ILE A 49 2.75 -4.77 40.73
C ILE A 49 2.14 -5.83 39.83
N ILE A 50 1.85 -5.45 38.56
CA ILE A 50 1.64 -6.42 37.51
C ILE A 50 3.02 -7.11 37.34
N PRO A 51 3.15 -8.40 37.68
CA PRO A 51 4.44 -9.07 37.50
C PRO A 51 4.78 -9.01 36.00
N ARG A 52 5.80 -8.23 35.65
CA ARG A 52 6.45 -8.34 34.34
C ARG A 52 6.94 -9.78 34.27
N ARG A 53 6.22 -10.64 33.56
CA ARG A 53 6.74 -11.96 33.23
C ARG A 53 8.08 -11.74 32.53
N SER A 54 9.17 -12.06 33.22
CA SER A 54 10.52 -12.08 32.67
C SER A 54 10.55 -13.18 31.65
N TYR A 55 10.39 -12.84 30.39
CA TYR A 55 10.71 -13.73 29.29
C TYR A 55 12.24 -13.82 29.24
N GLY A 56 12.80 -15.03 29.21
CA GLY A 56 14.24 -15.24 29.11
C GLY A 56 14.80 -14.57 27.82
N ALA A 57 16.07 -14.21 27.84
CA ALA A 57 16.76 -13.36 26.83
C ALA A 57 16.64 -13.80 25.35
N ASN A 58 16.12 -14.99 25.04
CA ASN A 58 15.95 -15.53 23.67
C ASN A 58 14.48 -15.64 23.24
N LYS A 59 13.55 -14.88 23.82
CA LYS A 59 12.10 -15.04 23.57
C LYS A 59 11.40 -13.75 23.22
N THR A 60 12.04 -12.89 22.46
CA THR A 60 11.41 -11.71 21.88
C THR A 60 11.18 -11.95 20.39
N LEU A 61 10.05 -11.46 19.87
CA LEU A 61 9.75 -11.38 18.43
C LEU A 61 9.47 -9.93 18.08
N LYS A 62 10.30 -9.34 17.23
CA LYS A 62 10.19 -7.97 16.77
C LYS A 62 9.53 -7.94 15.40
N ILE A 63 8.41 -7.26 15.26
CA ILE A 63 7.61 -7.18 14.04
C ILE A 63 7.52 -5.74 13.59
N LEU A 64 7.88 -5.44 12.33
CA LEU A 64 7.52 -4.19 11.69
C LEU A 64 6.21 -4.36 10.93
N GLN A 65 5.27 -3.46 11.20
CA GLN A 65 4.00 -3.32 10.51
C GLN A 65 3.86 -1.91 9.94
N TRP A 66 3.01 -1.74 8.94
CA TRP A 66 2.58 -0.42 8.50
C TRP A 66 1.41 0.09 9.35
N ASN A 67 1.18 1.41 9.33
CA ASN A 67 -0.02 2.01 9.92
C ASN A 67 -1.20 1.71 9.03
N HIS A 68 -2.09 0.83 9.45
CA HIS A 68 -3.19 0.34 8.64
C HIS A 68 -4.26 1.42 8.39
N PHE A 69 -4.79 1.51 7.16
CA PHE A 69 -5.87 2.46 6.83
C PHE A 69 -7.19 2.19 7.57
N VAL A 70 -7.35 1.00 8.14
CA VAL A 70 -8.45 0.69 9.06
C VAL A 70 -7.87 0.54 10.47
N PRO A 71 -7.94 1.58 11.34
CA PRO A 71 -7.27 1.59 12.65
C PRO A 71 -7.70 0.47 13.61
N GLY A 72 -8.88 -0.11 13.36
CA GLY A 72 -9.36 -1.28 14.12
C GLY A 72 -8.45 -2.50 13.98
N TYR A 73 -7.78 -2.65 12.82
CA TYR A 73 -6.82 -3.72 12.60
C TYR A 73 -5.58 -3.55 13.47
N ASP A 74 -4.94 -2.37 13.47
CA ASP A 74 -3.77 -2.09 14.31
C ASP A 74 -4.08 -2.33 15.79
N LYS A 75 -5.24 -1.85 16.25
CA LYS A 75 -5.67 -2.07 17.62
C LYS A 75 -5.81 -3.56 17.96
N TRP A 76 -6.45 -4.33 17.09
CA TRP A 76 -6.59 -5.76 17.27
C TRP A 76 -5.24 -6.49 17.21
N PHE A 77 -4.43 -6.21 16.19
CA PHE A 77 -3.15 -6.86 15.97
C PHE A 77 -2.19 -6.59 17.12
N ASN A 78 -1.97 -5.29 17.46
CA ASN A 78 -0.97 -4.88 18.45
C ASN A 78 -1.38 -5.18 19.90
N ASN A 79 -2.67 -5.02 20.24
CA ASN A 79 -3.13 -5.05 21.63
C ASN A 79 -3.86 -6.33 22.04
N THR A 80 -4.32 -7.11 21.05
CA THR A 80 -5.05 -8.37 21.32
C THR A 80 -4.28 -9.55 20.78
N TYR A 81 -4.17 -9.70 19.45
CA TYR A 81 -3.63 -10.91 18.83
C TYR A 81 -2.18 -11.19 19.25
N THR A 82 -1.28 -10.22 19.09
CA THR A 82 0.14 -10.42 19.43
C THR A 82 0.37 -10.67 20.91
N LYS A 83 -0.45 -10.07 21.79
CA LYS A 83 -0.36 -10.29 23.25
C LYS A 83 -0.87 -11.68 23.63
N GLU A 84 -1.99 -12.12 23.08
CA GLU A 84 -2.54 -13.47 23.32
C GLU A 84 -1.58 -14.54 22.77
N TRP A 85 -1.07 -14.36 21.55
CA TRP A 85 -0.14 -15.27 20.92
C TRP A 85 1.17 -15.34 21.72
N GLY A 86 1.72 -14.19 22.11
CA GLY A 86 2.96 -14.11 22.89
C GLY A 86 2.82 -14.80 24.24
N ALA A 87 1.73 -14.56 24.96
CA ALA A 87 1.43 -15.21 26.24
C ALA A 87 1.34 -16.74 26.09
N LYS A 88 0.65 -17.22 25.04
CA LYS A 88 0.50 -18.66 24.75
C LYS A 88 1.84 -19.33 24.43
N ASN A 89 2.75 -18.65 23.74
CA ASN A 89 4.01 -19.20 23.27
C ASN A 89 5.21 -18.86 24.17
N GLY A 90 5.01 -18.08 25.22
CA GLY A 90 6.09 -17.62 26.11
C GLY A 90 7.08 -16.68 25.39
N ILE A 91 6.61 -15.89 24.43
CA ILE A 91 7.39 -14.95 23.60
C ILE A 91 6.87 -13.53 23.85
N GLU A 92 7.75 -12.58 24.11
CA GLU A 92 7.40 -11.16 24.11
C GLU A 92 7.33 -10.65 22.68
N VAL A 93 6.16 -10.22 22.20
CA VAL A 93 6.01 -9.64 20.86
C VAL A 93 6.05 -8.12 20.94
N ILE A 94 6.98 -7.52 20.22
CA ILE A 94 7.14 -6.07 20.05
C ILE A 94 6.73 -5.74 18.62
N VAL A 95 5.80 -4.81 18.46
CA VAL A 95 5.34 -4.35 17.15
C VAL A 95 5.66 -2.88 16.99
N ASP A 96 6.42 -2.56 15.96
CA ASP A 96 6.69 -1.19 15.51
C ASP A 96 5.81 -0.90 14.29
N ASN A 97 5.03 0.19 14.35
CA ASN A 97 4.22 0.64 13.23
C ASN A 97 4.85 1.86 12.56
N ILE A 98 4.92 1.86 11.23
CA ILE A 98 5.43 2.99 10.45
C ILE A 98 4.47 3.40 9.34
N GLY A 99 4.56 4.65 8.89
CA GLY A 99 3.82 5.12 7.72
C GLY A 99 4.34 4.47 6.44
N LEU A 100 3.44 4.25 5.48
CA LEU A 100 3.67 3.59 4.19
C LEU A 100 4.91 4.13 3.47
N ALA A 101 5.11 5.45 3.42
CA ALA A 101 6.26 6.07 2.75
C ALA A 101 7.63 5.71 3.38
N GLY A 102 7.64 5.23 4.63
CA GLY A 102 8.87 4.87 5.37
C GLY A 102 9.36 3.44 5.14
N ILE A 103 8.55 2.54 4.58
CA ILE A 103 8.80 1.10 4.54
C ILE A 103 10.12 0.77 3.82
N ASN A 104 10.32 1.26 2.59
CA ASN A 104 11.54 0.96 1.82
C ASN A 104 12.81 1.52 2.47
N ALA A 105 12.76 2.75 2.97
CA ALA A 105 13.90 3.34 3.64
C ALA A 105 14.26 2.58 4.92
N ARG A 106 13.26 2.11 5.68
CA ARG A 106 13.47 1.29 6.86
C ARG A 106 14.06 -0.07 6.50
N ALA A 107 13.54 -0.76 5.49
CA ALA A 107 14.08 -2.03 5.01
C ALA A 107 15.55 -1.91 4.60
N ALA A 108 15.89 -0.89 3.79
CA ALA A 108 17.25 -0.62 3.37
C ALA A 108 18.18 -0.32 4.56
N ALA A 109 17.71 0.41 5.56
CA ALA A 109 18.47 0.71 6.77
C ALA A 109 18.76 -0.55 7.60
N GLU A 110 17.77 -1.43 7.78
CA GLU A 110 17.95 -2.69 8.52
C GLU A 110 18.90 -3.64 7.81
N VAL A 111 18.75 -3.78 6.48
CA VAL A 111 19.68 -4.58 5.66
C VAL A 111 21.10 -4.02 5.72
N SER A 112 21.27 -2.70 5.63
CA SER A 112 22.61 -2.08 5.76
C SER A 112 23.24 -2.30 7.13
N ALA A 113 22.45 -2.26 8.19
CA ALA A 113 22.88 -2.48 9.56
C ALA A 113 23.03 -3.97 9.93
N GLN A 114 22.50 -4.90 9.12
CA GLN A 114 22.35 -6.33 9.43
C GLN A 114 21.72 -6.56 10.81
N LYS A 115 20.73 -5.72 11.15
CA LYS A 115 20.04 -5.70 12.44
C LYS A 115 18.71 -4.96 12.32
N GLY A 116 17.68 -5.48 13.01
CA GLY A 116 16.36 -4.83 13.04
C GLY A 116 15.28 -5.75 13.57
N HIS A 117 14.19 -5.86 12.81
CA HIS A 117 13.05 -6.73 13.13
C HIS A 117 13.32 -8.18 12.73
N ASP A 118 12.62 -9.10 13.35
CA ASP A 118 12.62 -10.51 12.95
C ASP A 118 11.69 -10.72 11.76
N LEU A 119 10.53 -10.06 11.80
CA LEU A 119 9.48 -10.11 10.80
C LEU A 119 9.20 -8.70 10.30
N PHE A 120 9.24 -8.51 8.99
CA PHE A 120 9.08 -7.21 8.35
C PHE A 120 7.99 -7.27 7.28
N MET A 121 7.01 -6.36 7.30
CA MET A 121 5.94 -6.31 6.31
C MET A 121 6.21 -5.27 5.23
N PHE A 122 6.02 -5.70 3.97
CA PHE A 122 5.92 -4.86 2.79
C PHE A 122 4.47 -4.83 2.29
N LEU A 123 4.13 -3.79 1.53
CA LEU A 123 2.81 -3.63 0.91
C LEU A 123 2.81 -3.94 -0.60
N TRP A 124 3.91 -4.46 -1.08
CA TRP A 124 4.13 -4.98 -2.43
C TRP A 124 5.24 -6.02 -2.39
N PRO A 125 5.31 -6.89 -3.41
CA PRO A 125 6.36 -7.90 -3.49
C PRO A 125 7.77 -7.30 -3.44
N PRO A 126 8.65 -7.72 -2.50
CA PRO A 126 10.01 -7.22 -2.37
C PRO A 126 11.10 -8.20 -2.88
N PRO A 127 11.06 -8.70 -4.14
CA PRO A 127 12.03 -9.68 -4.64
C PRO A 127 13.46 -9.12 -4.75
N ASP A 128 13.63 -7.81 -4.74
CA ASP A 128 14.93 -7.13 -4.69
C ASP A 128 15.68 -7.33 -3.36
N PHE A 129 14.99 -7.78 -2.31
CA PHE A 129 15.59 -8.19 -1.03
C PHE A 129 15.79 -9.70 -0.90
N GLU A 130 15.59 -10.52 -1.95
CA GLU A 130 15.65 -11.98 -1.89
C GLU A 130 16.95 -12.51 -1.28
N ASP A 131 18.09 -11.85 -1.54
CA ASP A 131 19.39 -12.22 -0.99
C ASP A 131 19.51 -11.99 0.52
N GLN A 132 18.64 -11.18 1.10
CA GLN A 132 18.69 -10.77 2.52
C GLN A 132 17.70 -11.53 3.40
N VAL A 133 16.81 -12.32 2.80
CA VAL A 133 15.75 -13.03 3.51
C VAL A 133 15.95 -14.54 3.48
N ILE A 134 15.33 -15.26 4.42
CA ILE A 134 15.29 -16.73 4.39
C ILE A 134 14.44 -17.22 3.21
N ASP A 135 14.47 -18.52 2.92
CA ASP A 135 13.45 -19.14 2.06
C ASP A 135 12.18 -19.40 2.88
N HIS A 136 11.05 -18.81 2.48
CA HIS A 136 9.77 -18.97 3.18
C HIS A 136 9.00 -20.24 2.76
N LYS A 137 9.60 -21.11 1.97
CA LYS A 137 8.98 -22.35 1.46
C LYS A 137 8.36 -23.20 2.56
N GLU A 138 9.06 -23.38 3.66
CA GLU A 138 8.61 -24.19 4.80
C GLU A 138 7.30 -23.65 5.39
N ILE A 139 7.18 -22.30 5.49
CA ILE A 139 5.97 -21.63 5.99
C ILE A 139 4.79 -21.90 5.05
N TYR A 140 5.01 -21.75 3.73
CA TYR A 140 3.98 -22.06 2.74
C TYR A 140 3.52 -23.52 2.81
N GLN A 141 4.45 -24.46 2.90
CA GLN A 141 4.15 -25.89 2.98
C GLN A 141 3.37 -26.24 4.27
N GLU A 142 3.71 -25.65 5.39
CA GLU A 142 3.00 -25.88 6.65
C GLU A 142 1.60 -25.25 6.62
N CYS A 143 1.46 -24.03 6.08
CA CYS A 143 0.17 -23.40 5.90
C CYS A 143 -0.70 -24.16 4.90
N GLU A 144 -0.16 -24.63 3.77
CA GLU A 144 -0.90 -25.42 2.80
C GLU A 144 -1.44 -26.73 3.41
N LYS A 145 -0.61 -27.41 4.19
CA LYS A 145 -1.00 -28.64 4.91
C LYS A 145 -2.14 -28.38 5.89
N LYS A 146 -2.12 -27.27 6.62
CA LYS A 146 -3.09 -26.94 7.68
C LYS A 146 -4.36 -26.25 7.16
N TYR A 147 -4.19 -25.35 6.19
CA TYR A 147 -5.22 -24.37 5.80
C TYR A 147 -5.57 -24.44 4.31
N GLY A 148 -4.97 -25.37 3.56
CA GLY A 148 -5.21 -25.54 2.12
C GLY A 148 -4.31 -24.65 1.27
N LYS A 149 -4.45 -24.81 -0.06
CA LYS A 149 -3.60 -24.12 -1.03
C LYS A 149 -3.73 -22.61 -0.94
N PRO A 150 -2.61 -21.86 -1.04
CA PRO A 150 -2.64 -20.43 -1.25
C PRO A 150 -3.19 -20.09 -2.65
N LEU A 151 -3.65 -18.86 -2.83
CA LEU A 151 -4.00 -18.32 -4.14
C LEU A 151 -2.78 -18.22 -5.05
N ASP A 152 -2.98 -18.43 -6.36
CA ASP A 152 -1.93 -18.19 -7.37
C ASP A 152 -1.37 -16.75 -7.30
N LEU A 153 -2.24 -15.79 -6.99
CA LEU A 153 -1.88 -14.39 -6.76
C LEU A 153 -0.78 -14.25 -5.69
N ALA A 154 -0.92 -14.94 -4.55
CA ALA A 154 0.06 -14.93 -3.46
C ALA A 154 1.38 -15.59 -3.89
N VAL A 155 1.30 -16.73 -4.59
CA VAL A 155 2.48 -17.45 -5.07
C VAL A 155 3.23 -16.62 -6.11
N LYS A 156 2.54 -16.05 -7.10
CA LYS A 156 3.15 -15.19 -8.13
C LYS A 156 3.77 -13.92 -7.56
N SER A 157 3.30 -13.48 -6.39
CA SER A 157 3.82 -12.30 -5.70
C SER A 157 5.03 -12.58 -4.81
N THR A 158 5.33 -13.85 -4.47
CA THR A 158 6.34 -14.18 -3.46
C THR A 158 7.35 -15.26 -3.85
N TYR A 159 7.17 -15.91 -5.00
CA TYR A 159 8.04 -16.97 -5.48
C TYR A 159 8.85 -16.52 -6.68
N ASN A 160 10.15 -16.78 -6.67
CA ASN A 160 11.04 -16.57 -7.81
C ASN A 160 11.29 -17.91 -8.54
N PRO A 161 10.75 -18.10 -9.75
CA PRO A 161 10.90 -19.37 -10.49
C PRO A 161 12.34 -19.61 -10.95
N LYS A 162 13.18 -18.57 -11.08
CA LYS A 162 14.60 -18.68 -11.46
C LYS A 162 15.44 -19.28 -10.35
N THR A 163 15.31 -18.75 -9.14
CA THR A 163 16.06 -19.20 -7.95
C THR A 163 15.36 -20.33 -7.23
N LYS A 164 14.09 -20.61 -7.55
CA LYS A 164 13.19 -21.58 -6.90
C LYS A 164 13.00 -21.30 -5.40
N LYS A 165 13.00 -20.03 -5.00
CA LYS A 165 12.91 -19.55 -3.63
C LYS A 165 11.65 -18.71 -3.42
N TYR A 166 11.02 -18.87 -2.26
CA TYR A 166 10.02 -17.94 -1.78
C TYR A 166 10.72 -16.80 -1.04
N PHE A 167 10.82 -15.63 -1.68
CA PHE A 167 11.46 -14.44 -1.11
C PHE A 167 10.59 -13.70 -0.08
N GLY A 168 9.37 -14.12 0.12
CA GLY A 168 8.43 -13.59 1.11
C GLY A 168 7.27 -14.53 1.34
N PHE A 169 6.40 -14.15 2.26
CA PHE A 169 5.17 -14.87 2.60
C PHE A 169 4.00 -13.89 2.60
N SER A 170 2.99 -14.12 1.77
CA SER A 170 1.80 -13.28 1.73
C SER A 170 0.66 -13.92 2.51
N ASP A 171 0.13 -13.15 3.45
CA ASP A 171 -1.06 -13.51 4.24
C ASP A 171 -2.34 -12.99 3.60
N SER A 172 -2.28 -11.81 2.99
CA SER A 172 -3.43 -11.11 2.45
C SER A 172 -3.12 -10.27 1.23
N TYR A 173 -4.17 -9.98 0.49
CA TYR A 173 -4.21 -8.99 -0.59
C TYR A 173 -5.40 -8.06 -0.39
N VAL A 174 -5.35 -6.90 -0.99
CA VAL A 174 -6.41 -5.91 -0.93
C VAL A 174 -6.96 -5.70 -2.33
N PRO A 175 -8.28 -5.85 -2.57
CA PRO A 175 -8.89 -5.51 -3.84
C PRO A 175 -8.77 -4.03 -4.18
N ASP A 176 -8.67 -3.71 -5.48
CA ASP A 176 -8.63 -2.34 -6.00
C ASP A 176 -9.84 -2.06 -6.93
N PRO A 177 -11.06 -1.92 -6.36
CA PRO A 177 -12.26 -1.58 -7.12
C PRO A 177 -12.29 -0.12 -7.54
N VAL A 178 -13.34 0.26 -8.25
CA VAL A 178 -13.71 1.65 -8.50
C VAL A 178 -14.63 2.13 -7.40
N ASP A 179 -14.27 3.19 -6.68
CA ASP A 179 -15.18 3.96 -5.84
C ASP A 179 -15.74 5.14 -6.64
N TYR A 180 -17.08 5.31 -6.63
CA TYR A 180 -17.72 6.34 -7.44
C TYR A 180 -18.91 6.99 -6.76
N ARG A 181 -19.20 8.24 -7.13
CA ARG A 181 -20.34 9.03 -6.69
C ARG A 181 -21.59 8.65 -7.49
N LYS A 182 -22.43 7.74 -6.95
CA LYS A 182 -23.65 7.26 -7.64
C LYS A 182 -24.61 8.37 -8.05
N ASP A 183 -24.68 9.44 -7.28
CA ASP A 183 -25.52 10.62 -7.57
C ASP A 183 -25.04 11.34 -8.83
N LEU A 184 -23.74 11.59 -8.97
CA LEU A 184 -23.18 12.26 -10.14
C LEU A 184 -23.24 11.40 -11.40
N TRP A 185 -22.93 10.10 -11.25
CA TRP A 185 -22.96 9.14 -12.34
C TRP A 185 -24.40 8.86 -12.82
N GLY A 186 -25.36 8.76 -11.89
CA GLY A 186 -26.78 8.64 -12.20
C GLY A 186 -27.32 9.85 -12.94
N ASP A 187 -26.86 11.04 -12.57
CA ASP A 187 -27.29 12.33 -13.20
C ASP A 187 -26.81 12.49 -14.66
N VAL A 188 -25.77 11.75 -15.08
CA VAL A 188 -25.34 11.69 -16.48
C VAL A 188 -25.79 10.42 -17.20
N GLY A 189 -26.58 9.56 -16.52
CA GLY A 189 -27.14 8.32 -17.07
C GLY A 189 -26.11 7.25 -17.41
N MET A 190 -24.99 7.20 -16.65
CA MET A 190 -23.87 6.27 -16.88
C MET A 190 -23.44 5.58 -15.59
N THR A 191 -22.63 4.51 -15.73
CA THR A 191 -21.93 3.82 -14.63
C THR A 191 -20.48 3.60 -15.04
N PRO A 192 -19.49 3.61 -14.12
CA PRO A 192 -18.08 3.45 -14.45
C PRO A 192 -17.68 1.97 -14.59
N ASP A 193 -18.24 1.26 -15.57
CA ASP A 193 -17.95 -0.16 -15.79
C ASP A 193 -16.71 -0.41 -16.65
N THR A 194 -16.44 0.47 -17.60
CA THR A 194 -15.27 0.42 -18.47
C THR A 194 -14.38 1.64 -18.28
N TRP A 195 -13.11 1.55 -18.70
CA TRP A 195 -12.23 2.72 -18.73
C TRP A 195 -12.76 3.82 -19.65
N ASP A 196 -13.44 3.45 -20.74
CA ASP A 196 -14.05 4.45 -21.64
C ASP A 196 -15.27 5.11 -20.99
N ASP A 197 -16.09 4.37 -20.22
CA ASP A 197 -17.15 4.98 -19.40
C ASP A 197 -16.57 5.98 -18.40
N ILE A 198 -15.45 5.64 -17.74
CA ILE A 198 -14.79 6.56 -16.80
C ILE A 198 -14.34 7.83 -17.52
N ARG A 199 -13.77 7.73 -18.72
CA ARG A 199 -13.36 8.89 -19.51
C ARG A 199 -14.58 9.73 -19.95
N VAL A 200 -15.52 9.11 -20.64
CA VAL A 200 -16.68 9.83 -21.23
C VAL A 200 -17.65 10.32 -20.17
N GLY A 201 -18.02 9.46 -19.20
CA GLY A 201 -18.90 9.81 -18.10
C GLY A 201 -18.26 10.84 -17.17
N GLY A 202 -16.98 10.67 -16.84
CA GLY A 202 -16.22 11.61 -16.04
C GLY A 202 -16.11 12.99 -16.69
N ALA A 203 -15.90 13.05 -18.01
CA ALA A 203 -15.91 14.31 -18.76
C ALA A 203 -17.27 15.02 -18.72
N LYS A 204 -18.37 14.26 -18.85
CA LYS A 204 -19.74 14.81 -18.70
C LYS A 204 -19.97 15.35 -17.30
N ILE A 205 -19.56 14.63 -16.26
CA ILE A 205 -19.69 15.04 -14.86
C ILE A 205 -18.84 16.29 -14.62
N LYS A 206 -17.59 16.32 -15.06
CA LYS A 206 -16.70 17.49 -14.95
C LYS A 206 -17.31 18.72 -15.63
N LYS A 207 -17.85 18.56 -16.82
CA LYS A 207 -18.52 19.66 -17.55
C LYS A 207 -19.76 20.17 -16.82
N LYS A 208 -20.61 19.29 -16.28
CA LYS A 208 -21.89 19.62 -15.66
C LYS A 208 -21.76 20.14 -14.23
N HIS A 209 -20.87 19.52 -13.44
CA HIS A 209 -20.74 19.75 -11.99
C HIS A 209 -19.41 20.37 -11.57
N GLY A 210 -18.41 20.46 -12.46
CA GLY A 210 -17.06 20.90 -12.11
C GLY A 210 -16.27 19.85 -11.31
N ILE A 211 -16.77 18.60 -11.21
CA ILE A 211 -16.17 17.52 -10.38
C ILE A 211 -15.43 16.54 -11.29
N PRO A 212 -14.09 16.49 -11.25
CA PRO A 212 -13.29 15.64 -12.12
C PRO A 212 -13.25 14.18 -11.68
N VAL A 213 -12.68 13.33 -12.54
CA VAL A 213 -12.16 12.00 -12.18
C VAL A 213 -10.88 12.16 -11.38
N GLY A 214 -10.73 11.36 -10.32
CA GLY A 214 -9.60 11.38 -9.41
C GLY A 214 -8.74 10.13 -9.53
N VAL A 215 -7.97 9.99 -10.62
CA VAL A 215 -6.95 8.94 -10.76
C VAL A 215 -5.58 9.60 -10.69
N GLY A 216 -4.72 9.15 -9.77
CA GLY A 216 -3.38 9.72 -9.56
C GLY A 216 -2.49 9.61 -10.81
N LEU A 217 -1.64 10.63 -11.04
CA LEU A 217 -0.58 10.65 -12.06
C LEU A 217 0.73 11.16 -11.45
N SER A 218 1.05 10.75 -10.24
CA SER A 218 2.24 11.15 -9.49
C SER A 218 3.13 9.95 -9.16
N ALA A 219 4.28 10.20 -8.54
CA ALA A 219 5.22 9.16 -8.13
C ALA A 219 4.78 8.56 -6.77
N GLU A 220 3.69 7.79 -6.77
CA GLU A 220 3.11 7.19 -5.57
C GLU A 220 2.41 5.86 -5.90
N LEU A 221 1.98 5.13 -4.85
CA LEU A 221 1.53 3.75 -4.92
C LEU A 221 0.25 3.58 -5.75
N ASP A 222 -0.80 4.36 -5.46
CA ASP A 222 -2.11 4.19 -6.11
C ASP A 222 -2.05 4.51 -7.60
N THR A 223 -1.24 5.52 -7.99
CA THR A 223 -0.91 5.77 -9.40
C THR A 223 -0.23 4.56 -10.02
N ALA A 224 0.71 3.91 -9.31
CA ALA A 224 1.41 2.74 -9.84
C ALA A 224 0.46 1.58 -10.09
N MET A 225 -0.55 1.39 -9.23
CA MET A 225 -1.58 0.35 -9.39
C MET A 225 -2.54 0.70 -10.53
N ALA A 226 -3.12 1.91 -10.52
CA ALA A 226 -4.08 2.35 -11.55
C ALA A 226 -3.48 2.34 -12.95
N MET A 227 -2.25 2.83 -13.15
CA MET A 227 -1.61 2.86 -14.46
C MET A 227 -1.29 1.45 -14.99
N ARG A 228 -0.95 0.50 -14.10
CA ARG A 228 -0.82 -0.91 -14.50
C ARG A 228 -2.16 -1.53 -14.84
N ALA A 229 -3.22 -1.23 -14.09
CA ALA A 229 -4.57 -1.68 -14.42
C ALA A 229 -5.00 -1.22 -15.82
N VAL A 230 -4.72 0.05 -16.18
CA VAL A 230 -4.93 0.54 -17.55
C VAL A 230 -4.11 -0.26 -18.55
N MET A 231 -2.79 -0.42 -18.34
CA MET A 231 -1.93 -1.19 -19.24
C MET A 231 -2.45 -2.62 -19.46
N TYR A 232 -2.71 -3.35 -18.39
CA TYR A 232 -3.13 -4.74 -18.43
C TYR A 232 -4.49 -4.91 -19.10
N SER A 233 -5.41 -3.99 -18.87
CA SER A 233 -6.74 -4.01 -19.50
C SER A 233 -6.70 -3.70 -21.00
N HIS A 234 -5.63 -3.02 -21.46
CA HIS A 234 -5.32 -2.82 -22.88
C HIS A 234 -4.51 -3.99 -23.50
N GLY A 235 -4.19 -5.03 -22.71
CA GLY A 235 -3.38 -6.16 -23.17
C GLY A 235 -1.88 -5.87 -23.23
N ALA A 236 -1.43 -4.84 -22.51
CA ALA A 236 -0.01 -4.49 -22.37
C ALA A 236 0.51 -4.96 -21.00
N SER A 237 1.84 -5.04 -20.85
CA SER A 237 2.50 -5.34 -19.58
C SER A 237 3.96 -4.86 -19.60
N VAL A 238 4.59 -4.75 -18.43
CA VAL A 238 6.01 -4.42 -18.34
C VAL A 238 6.87 -5.61 -18.73
N GLN A 239 6.43 -6.83 -18.43
CA GLN A 239 7.09 -8.08 -18.79
C GLN A 239 6.09 -9.08 -19.38
N ASP A 240 6.61 -10.11 -20.06
CA ASP A 240 5.84 -11.28 -20.46
C ASP A 240 5.71 -12.31 -19.32
N GLU A 241 5.05 -13.45 -19.61
CA GLU A 241 4.86 -14.55 -18.65
C GLU A 241 6.17 -15.19 -18.20
N ASN A 242 7.23 -15.06 -18.99
CA ASN A 242 8.56 -15.62 -18.75
C ASN A 242 9.51 -14.61 -18.07
N GLY A 243 9.04 -13.40 -17.75
CA GLY A 243 9.84 -12.34 -17.14
C GLY A 243 10.71 -11.54 -18.12
N ASN A 244 10.51 -11.69 -19.43
CA ASN A 244 11.20 -10.86 -20.42
C ASN A 244 10.54 -9.49 -20.52
N LEU A 245 11.34 -8.45 -20.76
CA LEU A 245 10.83 -7.09 -20.93
C LEU A 245 9.89 -7.00 -22.14
N ALA A 246 8.68 -6.48 -21.93
CA ALA A 246 7.60 -6.39 -22.91
C ALA A 246 6.92 -5.01 -22.96
N ILE A 247 7.45 -4.01 -22.25
CA ILE A 247 6.80 -2.69 -22.12
C ILE A 247 6.59 -1.98 -23.47
N ASN A 248 7.54 -2.13 -24.43
CA ASN A 248 7.43 -1.50 -25.72
C ASN A 248 6.53 -2.31 -26.66
N SER A 249 5.24 -1.99 -26.64
CA SER A 249 4.24 -2.63 -27.49
C SER A 249 3.22 -1.61 -28.00
N LYS A 250 2.52 -1.98 -29.11
CA LYS A 250 1.40 -1.19 -29.62
C LYS A 250 0.33 -0.97 -28.52
N ASN A 251 0.05 -1.99 -27.73
CA ASN A 251 -0.95 -1.92 -26.67
C ASN A 251 -0.54 -0.96 -25.56
N THR A 252 0.75 -0.88 -25.20
CA THR A 252 1.25 0.11 -24.26
C THR A 252 1.07 1.53 -24.80
N LEU A 253 1.38 1.74 -26.09
CA LEU A 253 1.20 3.04 -26.74
C LEU A 253 -0.28 3.48 -26.72
N GLU A 254 -1.21 2.56 -27.02
CA GLU A 254 -2.66 2.85 -26.96
C GLU A 254 -3.11 3.15 -25.53
N ALA A 255 -2.59 2.44 -24.51
CA ALA A 255 -2.85 2.74 -23.12
C ALA A 255 -2.36 4.16 -22.72
N ILE A 256 -1.18 4.57 -23.19
CA ILE A 256 -0.64 5.92 -22.96
C ILE A 256 -1.53 6.99 -23.61
N LYS A 257 -1.94 6.80 -24.86
CA LYS A 257 -2.85 7.70 -25.57
C LYS A 257 -4.19 7.81 -24.85
N PHE A 258 -4.71 6.69 -24.35
CA PHE A 258 -5.96 6.67 -23.58
C PHE A 258 -5.83 7.48 -22.30
N VAL A 259 -4.77 7.31 -21.49
CA VAL A 259 -4.57 8.08 -20.24
C VAL A 259 -4.39 9.57 -20.55
N LYS A 260 -3.71 9.92 -21.64
CA LYS A 260 -3.62 11.33 -22.09
C LYS A 260 -5.01 11.90 -22.34
N ALA A 261 -5.87 11.21 -23.08
CA ALA A 261 -7.25 11.66 -23.35
C ALA A 261 -8.08 11.74 -22.05
N LEU A 262 -7.98 10.74 -21.16
CA LEU A 262 -8.64 10.73 -19.85
C LEU A 262 -8.25 11.96 -19.01
N PHE A 263 -6.95 12.30 -18.99
CA PHE A 263 -6.45 13.46 -18.26
C PHE A 263 -6.99 14.77 -18.84
N GLU A 264 -6.89 14.95 -20.14
CA GLU A 264 -7.35 16.19 -20.83
C GLU A 264 -8.87 16.39 -20.69
N GLU A 265 -9.66 15.35 -20.86
CA GLU A 265 -11.12 15.43 -20.88
C GLU A 265 -11.76 15.43 -19.47
N ALA A 266 -11.30 14.55 -18.59
CA ALA A 266 -12.02 14.21 -17.35
C ALA A 266 -11.30 14.58 -16.05
N MET A 267 -9.98 14.81 -16.06
CA MET A 267 -9.20 15.04 -14.84
C MET A 267 -8.75 16.50 -14.68
N THR A 268 -8.02 16.80 -13.62
CA THR A 268 -7.38 18.10 -13.37
C THR A 268 -5.91 17.93 -12.97
N PRO A 269 -5.06 18.97 -13.13
CA PRO A 269 -3.63 18.88 -12.80
C PRO A 269 -3.30 18.54 -11.34
N GLU A 270 -4.24 18.63 -10.41
CA GLU A 270 -4.04 18.29 -9.00
C GLU A 270 -3.54 16.85 -8.80
N VAL A 271 -3.96 15.91 -9.66
CA VAL A 271 -3.57 14.50 -9.60
C VAL A 271 -2.06 14.24 -9.81
N LEU A 272 -1.33 15.24 -10.34
CA LEU A 272 0.13 15.17 -10.54
C LEU A 272 0.93 15.35 -9.25
N ALA A 273 0.29 15.81 -8.18
CA ALA A 273 0.89 16.07 -6.88
C ALA A 273 0.29 15.20 -5.75
N TRP A 274 -0.46 14.17 -6.10
CA TRP A 274 -1.12 13.31 -5.13
C TRP A 274 -0.11 12.43 -4.38
N ASP A 275 -0.39 12.20 -3.09
CA ASP A 275 0.19 11.15 -2.25
C ASP A 275 -0.81 9.97 -2.12
N PRO A 276 -0.42 8.82 -1.54
CA PRO A 276 -1.29 7.63 -1.46
C PRO A 276 -2.61 7.82 -0.69
N SER A 277 -2.81 8.93 0.02
CA SER A 277 -4.06 9.23 0.72
C SER A 277 -4.88 10.33 0.04
N SER A 278 -4.40 10.88 -1.08
CA SER A 278 -5.04 12.03 -1.74
C SER A 278 -6.38 11.66 -2.36
N ASN A 279 -6.51 10.48 -2.97
CA ASN A 279 -7.76 9.95 -3.51
C ASN A 279 -8.82 9.77 -2.41
N ASN A 280 -8.45 9.23 -1.22
CA ASN A 280 -9.33 9.12 -0.06
C ASN A 280 -9.86 10.50 0.35
N ARG A 281 -8.95 11.46 0.56
CA ARG A 281 -9.32 12.82 0.95
C ARG A 281 -10.20 13.51 -0.08
N ALA A 282 -9.86 13.37 -1.37
CA ALA A 282 -10.60 13.99 -2.47
C ALA A 282 -12.03 13.42 -2.59
N MET A 283 -12.19 12.09 -2.51
CA MET A 283 -13.51 11.45 -2.58
C MET A 283 -14.37 11.80 -1.36
N LEU A 284 -13.82 11.71 -0.15
CA LEU A 284 -14.54 12.03 1.09
C LEU A 284 -14.91 13.52 1.18
N ALA A 285 -14.12 14.41 0.57
CA ALA A 285 -14.43 15.83 0.45
C ALA A 285 -15.39 16.17 -0.72
N GLY A 286 -15.82 15.17 -1.49
CA GLY A 286 -16.72 15.38 -2.65
C GLY A 286 -16.06 16.09 -3.84
N LYS A 287 -14.73 16.14 -3.91
CA LYS A 287 -13.97 16.84 -4.94
C LYS A 287 -13.76 16.03 -6.22
N VAL A 288 -14.02 14.74 -6.19
CA VAL A 288 -13.87 13.84 -7.34
C VAL A 288 -15.10 12.95 -7.50
N SER A 289 -15.38 12.55 -8.74
CA SER A 289 -16.52 11.70 -9.09
C SER A 289 -16.23 10.21 -9.02
N THR A 290 -14.96 9.84 -9.19
CA THR A 290 -14.50 8.45 -9.31
C THR A 290 -13.04 8.38 -8.93
N VAL A 291 -12.66 7.30 -8.23
CA VAL A 291 -11.26 6.93 -7.93
C VAL A 291 -11.11 5.42 -8.05
N LEU A 292 -9.87 4.94 -8.23
CA LEU A 292 -9.50 3.56 -7.94
C LEU A 292 -8.89 3.55 -6.53
N ASN A 293 -9.42 2.72 -5.66
CA ASN A 293 -8.92 2.55 -4.30
C ASN A 293 -9.53 1.30 -3.66
N ALA A 294 -8.90 0.84 -2.59
CA ALA A 294 -9.49 -0.13 -1.70
C ALA A 294 -10.71 0.42 -0.94
N ILE A 295 -11.31 -0.43 -0.12
CA ILE A 295 -12.51 -0.08 0.65
C ILE A 295 -12.28 0.92 1.80
N SER A 296 -11.06 1.45 1.98
CA SER A 296 -10.73 2.40 3.06
C SER A 296 -11.58 3.67 3.01
N ILE A 297 -11.92 4.16 1.82
CA ILE A 297 -12.78 5.34 1.63
C ILE A 297 -14.16 5.08 2.22
N THR A 298 -14.81 4.01 1.79
CA THR A 298 -16.16 3.67 2.24
C THR A 298 -16.18 3.34 3.73
N ARG A 299 -15.15 2.62 4.23
CA ARG A 299 -15.03 2.30 5.66
C ARG A 299 -14.84 3.53 6.53
N THR A 300 -14.05 4.50 6.08
CA THR A 300 -13.92 5.79 6.79
C THR A 300 -15.26 6.52 6.82
N ALA A 301 -15.93 6.64 5.67
CA ALA A 301 -17.23 7.32 5.60
C ALA A 301 -18.30 6.67 6.51
N GLU A 302 -18.33 5.34 6.59
CA GLU A 302 -19.26 4.58 7.44
C GLU A 302 -18.93 4.73 8.92
N THR A 303 -17.64 4.62 9.30
CA THR A 303 -17.18 4.71 10.67
C THR A 303 -17.39 6.11 11.25
N GLU A 304 -17.08 7.13 10.46
CA GLU A 304 -17.23 8.55 10.83
C GLU A 304 -18.64 9.10 10.55
N LYS A 305 -19.54 8.26 10.03
CA LYS A 305 -20.94 8.62 9.67
C LYS A 305 -21.00 9.84 8.75
N MET A 306 -20.09 9.91 7.79
CA MET A 306 -20.03 11.03 6.85
C MET A 306 -21.21 10.94 5.86
N PRO A 307 -22.00 12.02 5.66
CA PRO A 307 -23.16 12.02 4.76
C PRO A 307 -22.84 11.64 3.31
N ILE A 308 -21.64 11.96 2.84
CA ILE A 308 -21.18 11.63 1.49
C ILE A 308 -21.09 10.11 1.27
N GLY A 309 -20.86 9.33 2.31
CA GLY A 309 -20.82 7.86 2.25
C GLY A 309 -22.08 7.23 1.70
N ASN A 310 -23.24 7.90 1.82
CA ASN A 310 -24.51 7.48 1.23
C ASN A 310 -24.49 7.50 -0.31
N ASN A 311 -23.59 8.28 -0.89
CA ASN A 311 -23.46 8.48 -2.34
C ASN A 311 -22.22 7.78 -2.93
N ILE A 312 -21.37 7.14 -2.12
CA ILE A 312 -20.22 6.40 -2.61
C ILE A 312 -20.59 4.92 -2.74
N LEU A 313 -20.55 4.43 -3.96
CA LEU A 313 -20.69 3.01 -4.29
C LEU A 313 -19.41 2.49 -4.92
N MET A 314 -19.35 1.18 -5.10
CA MET A 314 -18.22 0.47 -5.69
C MET A 314 -18.64 -0.25 -6.98
N ALA A 315 -17.70 -0.35 -7.91
CA ALA A 315 -17.77 -1.19 -9.09
C ALA A 315 -16.50 -2.04 -9.19
N ARG A 316 -16.55 -3.11 -9.99
CA ARG A 316 -15.37 -3.94 -10.31
C ARG A 316 -14.26 -3.08 -10.94
N ALA A 317 -13.03 -3.62 -11.01
CA ALA A 317 -11.99 -3.02 -11.84
C ALA A 317 -12.51 -2.73 -13.25
N PRO A 318 -12.20 -1.57 -13.85
CA PRO A 318 -12.77 -1.19 -15.13
C PRO A 318 -12.34 -2.14 -16.25
N LYS A 319 -13.27 -2.50 -17.12
CA LYS A 319 -12.94 -3.27 -18.33
C LYS A 319 -12.25 -2.34 -19.34
N GLY A 320 -11.11 -2.77 -19.86
CA GLY A 320 -10.46 -2.12 -21.00
C GLY A 320 -10.84 -2.78 -22.34
N PRO A 321 -10.20 -2.36 -23.44
CA PRO A 321 -10.50 -2.88 -24.77
C PRO A 321 -10.29 -4.39 -24.91
N VAL A 322 -9.34 -4.95 -24.16
CA VAL A 322 -8.96 -6.37 -24.26
C VAL A 322 -9.62 -7.22 -23.18
N ARG A 323 -9.63 -6.72 -21.92
CA ARG A 323 -10.15 -7.50 -20.78
C ARG A 323 -10.54 -6.62 -19.60
N ARG A 324 -11.29 -7.19 -18.65
CA ARG A 324 -11.43 -6.66 -17.29
C ARG A 324 -10.29 -7.21 -16.45
N ILE A 325 -9.47 -6.32 -15.91
CA ILE A 325 -8.35 -6.67 -15.04
C ILE A 325 -7.90 -5.42 -14.28
N GLY A 326 -7.65 -5.59 -13.00
CA GLY A 326 -7.04 -4.60 -12.12
C GLY A 326 -5.92 -5.25 -11.32
N LEU A 327 -5.13 -4.47 -10.59
CA LEU A 327 -4.19 -5.01 -9.63
C LEU A 327 -4.88 -5.28 -8.30
N GLU A 328 -4.18 -6.04 -7.45
CA GLU A 328 -4.33 -5.84 -6.02
C GLU A 328 -3.91 -4.43 -5.64
N HIS A 329 -4.70 -3.76 -4.80
CA HIS A 329 -4.34 -2.44 -4.28
C HIS A 329 -3.10 -2.51 -3.38
N VAL A 330 -3.03 -3.56 -2.57
CA VAL A 330 -1.91 -3.89 -1.69
C VAL A 330 -1.75 -5.42 -1.70
N MET A 331 -0.51 -5.87 -1.71
CA MET A 331 -0.13 -7.24 -1.40
C MET A 331 0.69 -7.20 -0.11
N ASP A 332 0.09 -7.65 1.00
CA ASP A 332 0.80 -7.75 2.26
C ASP A 332 1.81 -8.91 2.19
N VAL A 333 3.09 -8.59 2.25
CA VAL A 333 4.17 -9.58 2.16
C VAL A 333 5.09 -9.45 3.36
N TYR A 334 5.09 -10.48 4.19
CA TYR A 334 6.06 -10.62 5.25
C TYR A 334 7.37 -11.21 4.73
N VAL A 335 8.48 -10.67 5.23
CA VAL A 335 9.79 -11.28 5.07
C VAL A 335 10.41 -11.53 6.45
N ILE A 336 11.20 -12.60 6.55
CA ILE A 336 12.04 -12.88 7.69
C ILE A 336 13.48 -12.65 7.24
N TRP A 337 14.17 -11.69 7.87
CA TRP A 337 15.54 -11.38 7.53
C TRP A 337 16.48 -12.53 7.91
N LYS A 338 17.58 -12.74 7.15
CA LYS A 338 18.62 -13.72 7.52
C LYS A 338 19.33 -13.35 8.83
N PHE A 339 19.34 -12.05 9.18
CA PHE A 339 19.91 -11.54 10.43
C PHE A 339 18.89 -11.48 11.59
N ALA A 340 17.68 -11.99 11.42
CA ALA A 340 16.67 -12.04 12.49
C ALA A 340 17.17 -12.84 13.69
N GLU A 341 16.90 -12.33 14.89
CA GLU A 341 17.29 -12.96 16.15
C GLU A 341 16.39 -14.15 16.53
N ASN A 342 15.12 -14.16 16.01
CA ASN A 342 14.13 -15.18 16.35
C ASN A 342 13.40 -15.69 15.10
N ILE A 343 14.14 -16.32 14.17
CA ILE A 343 13.61 -16.88 12.92
C ILE A 343 12.49 -17.91 13.18
N GLU A 344 12.70 -18.85 14.11
CA GLU A 344 11.70 -19.89 14.39
C GLU A 344 10.42 -19.32 15.03
N GLY A 345 10.55 -18.31 15.89
CA GLY A 345 9.41 -17.58 16.42
C GLY A 345 8.62 -16.86 15.32
N ALA A 346 9.32 -16.25 14.35
CA ALA A 346 8.70 -15.56 13.22
C ALA A 346 7.96 -16.55 12.28
N LYS A 347 8.57 -17.69 11.95
CA LYS A 347 7.91 -18.76 11.16
C LYS A 347 6.63 -19.24 11.85
N LYS A 348 6.75 -19.59 13.14
CA LYS A 348 5.61 -20.06 13.93
C LYS A 348 4.51 -18.99 14.02
N PHE A 349 4.89 -17.72 14.20
CA PHE A 349 3.93 -16.63 14.25
C PHE A 349 3.09 -16.55 12.97
N LEU A 350 3.73 -16.62 11.80
CA LEU A 350 3.03 -16.55 10.51
C LEU A 350 2.07 -17.73 10.32
N VAL A 351 2.49 -18.95 10.63
CA VAL A 351 1.62 -20.13 10.53
C VAL A 351 0.41 -20.02 11.46
N ASP A 352 0.62 -19.62 12.71
CA ASP A 352 -0.47 -19.47 13.69
C ASP A 352 -1.38 -18.28 13.32
N TYR A 353 -0.81 -17.21 12.73
CA TYR A 353 -1.57 -16.04 12.26
C TYR A 353 -2.54 -16.42 11.14
N ILE A 354 -2.09 -17.20 10.15
CA ILE A 354 -2.96 -17.71 9.09
C ILE A 354 -4.12 -18.52 9.67
N GLY A 355 -3.90 -19.33 10.70
CA GLY A 355 -4.97 -20.06 11.40
C GLY A 355 -6.01 -19.18 12.10
N ASN A 356 -5.68 -17.91 12.35
CA ASN A 356 -6.57 -16.91 12.95
C ASN A 356 -7.06 -15.86 11.93
N PHE A 357 -6.82 -16.06 10.63
CA PHE A 357 -7.00 -15.03 9.61
C PHE A 357 -8.43 -14.51 9.50
N LYS A 358 -9.45 -15.33 9.82
CA LYS A 358 -10.83 -14.84 9.88
C LYS A 358 -11.00 -13.66 10.85
N LYS A 359 -10.28 -13.68 11.98
CA LYS A 359 -10.30 -12.56 12.94
C LYS A 359 -9.59 -11.33 12.37
N ALA A 360 -8.48 -11.52 11.63
CA ALA A 360 -7.77 -10.45 10.94
C ALA A 360 -8.66 -9.79 9.88
N PHE A 361 -9.34 -10.59 9.05
CA PHE A 361 -10.30 -10.13 8.04
C PHE A 361 -11.41 -9.28 8.66
N GLN A 362 -11.98 -9.73 9.80
CA GLN A 362 -13.00 -8.97 10.51
C GLN A 362 -12.45 -7.70 11.18
N ALA A 363 -11.26 -7.76 11.77
CA ALA A 363 -10.61 -6.61 12.43
C ALA A 363 -10.23 -5.53 11.42
N SER A 364 -9.83 -5.91 10.20
CA SER A 364 -9.60 -4.99 9.09
C SER A 364 -10.90 -4.48 8.44
N ALA A 365 -12.07 -4.82 8.99
CA ALA A 365 -13.38 -4.50 8.42
C ALA A 365 -13.47 -4.95 6.94
N PHE A 366 -12.97 -6.14 6.64
CA PHE A 366 -12.91 -6.77 5.31
C PHE A 366 -11.91 -6.11 4.33
N TYR A 367 -10.95 -5.35 4.84
CA TYR A 367 -9.93 -4.74 3.99
C TYR A 367 -8.93 -5.79 3.47
N ASN A 368 -8.41 -6.66 4.36
CA ASN A 368 -7.40 -7.67 4.06
C ASN A 368 -8.06 -8.98 3.61
N PHE A 369 -8.07 -9.27 2.32
CA PHE A 369 -8.60 -10.52 1.77
C PHE A 369 -7.59 -11.66 1.93
N PRO A 370 -8.05 -12.90 2.29
CA PRO A 370 -7.14 -14.00 2.62
C PRO A 370 -6.40 -14.55 1.41
N CYS A 371 -5.07 -14.69 1.51
CA CYS A 371 -4.28 -15.47 0.55
C CYS A 371 -4.46 -16.98 0.70
N PHE A 372 -5.05 -17.44 1.81
CA PHE A 372 -5.46 -18.84 2.05
C PHE A 372 -6.98 -18.90 2.21
N PRO A 373 -7.75 -19.09 1.11
CA PRO A 373 -9.21 -18.91 1.12
C PRO A 373 -9.97 -19.75 2.15
N LYS A 374 -9.48 -20.97 2.45
CA LYS A 374 -10.11 -21.85 3.45
C LYS A 374 -10.10 -21.30 4.87
N THR A 375 -9.30 -20.26 5.16
CA THR A 375 -9.29 -19.61 6.47
C THR A 375 -10.50 -18.70 6.71
N VAL A 376 -11.17 -18.28 5.63
CA VAL A 376 -12.41 -17.48 5.66
C VAL A 376 -13.43 -18.11 4.71
N PRO A 377 -13.96 -19.30 5.01
CA PRO A 377 -14.81 -20.07 4.09
C PRO A 377 -16.16 -19.40 3.79
N ASP A 378 -16.59 -18.50 4.66
CA ASP A 378 -17.81 -17.70 4.53
C ASP A 378 -17.57 -16.26 4.01
N LEU A 379 -16.40 -15.99 3.41
CA LEU A 379 -16.01 -14.66 2.91
C LEU A 379 -17.10 -14.05 2.03
N THR A 380 -17.55 -14.77 1.00
CA THR A 380 -18.60 -14.29 0.07
C THR A 380 -19.89 -13.92 0.81
N LYS A 381 -20.29 -14.71 1.81
CA LYS A 381 -21.47 -14.40 2.63
C LYS A 381 -21.28 -13.14 3.46
N LEU A 382 -20.09 -12.97 4.04
CA LEU A 382 -19.79 -11.81 4.89
C LEU A 382 -19.78 -10.50 4.09
N ILE A 383 -19.21 -10.50 2.89
CA ILE A 383 -19.15 -9.30 2.04
C ILE A 383 -20.46 -9.03 1.30
N ALA A 384 -21.27 -10.08 1.03
CA ALA A 384 -22.56 -9.92 0.37
C ALA A 384 -23.59 -9.17 1.24
N HIS A 385 -23.43 -9.20 2.56
CA HIS A 385 -24.30 -8.48 3.48
C HIS A 385 -23.53 -8.08 4.74
N ASP A 386 -23.00 -6.86 4.73
CA ASP A 386 -22.35 -6.27 5.89
C ASP A 386 -23.27 -5.24 6.55
N PRO A 387 -23.77 -5.50 7.77
CA PRO A 387 -24.68 -4.59 8.47
C PRO A 387 -24.07 -3.23 8.79
N LYS A 388 -22.74 -3.08 8.66
CA LYS A 388 -22.03 -1.79 8.80
C LYS A 388 -21.89 -1.05 7.48
N GLY A 389 -22.14 -1.74 6.35
CA GLY A 389 -22.10 -1.13 5.02
C GLY A 389 -23.37 -0.30 4.76
N ASN A 390 -23.25 0.72 3.94
CA ASN A 390 -24.39 1.52 3.49
C ASN A 390 -24.34 1.74 1.95
N PRO A 391 -25.17 1.01 1.16
CA PRO A 391 -26.09 -0.03 1.59
C PRO A 391 -25.36 -1.29 2.12
N PRO A 392 -26.05 -2.21 2.83
CA PRO A 392 -25.42 -3.40 3.41
C PRO A 392 -24.79 -4.37 2.40
N ASP A 393 -25.22 -4.35 1.15
CA ASP A 393 -24.69 -5.15 0.04
C ASP A 393 -23.60 -4.44 -0.79
N LYS A 394 -23.14 -3.26 -0.36
CA LYS A 394 -22.13 -2.43 -1.05
C LYS A 394 -20.90 -3.25 -1.45
N TYR A 395 -20.42 -4.14 -0.58
CA TYR A 395 -19.21 -4.91 -0.78
C TYR A 395 -19.41 -6.21 -1.57
N ALA A 396 -20.64 -6.56 -1.93
CA ALA A 396 -20.95 -7.77 -2.71
C ALA A 396 -20.23 -7.81 -4.07
N VAL A 397 -19.93 -6.65 -4.64
CA VAL A 397 -19.16 -6.47 -5.88
C VAL A 397 -17.76 -7.10 -5.82
N LEU A 398 -17.21 -7.32 -4.61
CA LEU A 398 -15.89 -7.92 -4.40
C LEU A 398 -15.94 -9.46 -4.34
N SER A 399 -17.13 -10.09 -4.47
CA SER A 399 -17.27 -11.54 -4.36
C SER A 399 -16.56 -12.32 -5.48
N ASP A 400 -16.37 -11.70 -6.63
CA ASP A 400 -15.68 -12.26 -7.80
C ASP A 400 -14.31 -11.56 -8.07
N VAL A 401 -13.71 -10.96 -7.05
CA VAL A 401 -12.46 -10.20 -7.18
C VAL A 401 -11.32 -11.01 -7.84
N LEU A 402 -11.27 -12.32 -7.60
CA LEU A 402 -10.25 -13.20 -8.18
C LEU A 402 -10.38 -13.39 -9.71
N ASP A 403 -11.52 -13.04 -10.29
CA ASP A 403 -11.71 -13.09 -11.75
C ASP A 403 -11.05 -11.89 -12.45
N TRP A 404 -10.71 -10.84 -11.70
CA TRP A 404 -10.16 -9.61 -12.28
C TRP A 404 -8.94 -9.04 -11.56
N ALA A 405 -8.65 -9.42 -10.31
CA ALA A 405 -7.45 -8.96 -9.61
C ALA A 405 -6.21 -9.75 -10.03
N THR A 406 -5.08 -9.09 -10.14
CA THR A 406 -3.78 -9.70 -10.48
C THR A 406 -2.61 -9.06 -9.73
N ASN A 407 -1.43 -9.65 -9.86
CA ASN A 407 -0.20 -9.21 -9.20
C ASN A 407 0.58 -8.15 -10.00
N VAL A 408 1.47 -7.44 -9.33
CA VAL A 408 2.34 -6.41 -9.91
C VAL A 408 3.20 -6.95 -11.06
N GLY A 409 3.59 -8.22 -11.03
CA GLY A 409 4.39 -8.88 -12.07
C GLY A 409 3.60 -9.45 -13.24
N TYR A 410 2.28 -9.23 -13.32
CA TYR A 410 1.44 -9.80 -14.38
C TYR A 410 1.99 -9.57 -15.81
N PRO A 411 1.89 -10.61 -16.70
CA PRO A 411 1.32 -11.95 -16.51
C PRO A 411 2.25 -12.95 -15.78
N GLY A 412 3.52 -12.61 -15.59
CA GLY A 412 4.50 -13.44 -14.92
C GLY A 412 4.52 -13.26 -13.40
N TYR A 413 5.59 -13.74 -12.79
CA TYR A 413 5.87 -13.62 -11.37
C TYR A 413 6.46 -12.25 -11.04
N ALA A 414 6.26 -11.78 -9.82
CA ALA A 414 7.02 -10.66 -9.29
C ALA A 414 8.52 -11.04 -9.28
N ASN A 415 9.38 -10.14 -9.74
CA ASN A 415 10.83 -10.33 -9.78
C ASN A 415 11.55 -8.99 -9.49
N ALA A 416 12.84 -9.04 -9.28
CA ALA A 416 13.63 -7.89 -8.85
C ALA A 416 13.61 -6.72 -9.86
N ALA A 417 13.51 -7.00 -11.16
CA ALA A 417 13.38 -5.94 -12.16
C ALA A 417 12.01 -5.26 -12.09
N ILE A 418 10.93 -6.03 -11.92
CA ILE A 418 9.57 -5.50 -11.72
C ILE A 418 9.50 -4.65 -10.45
N ALA A 419 10.09 -5.10 -9.33
CA ALA A 419 10.12 -4.33 -8.09
C ALA A 419 10.85 -2.99 -8.28
N GLU A 420 11.99 -2.98 -8.96
CA GLU A 420 12.73 -1.73 -9.23
C GLU A 420 11.95 -0.80 -10.17
N VAL A 421 11.31 -1.30 -11.23
CA VAL A 421 10.42 -0.50 -12.09
C VAL A 421 9.26 0.08 -11.28
N PHE A 422 8.74 -0.69 -10.31
CA PHE A 422 7.65 -0.25 -9.45
C PHE A 422 8.09 0.87 -8.50
N THR A 423 9.19 0.67 -7.77
CA THR A 423 9.67 1.60 -6.73
C THR A 423 10.39 2.83 -7.28
N THR A 424 10.85 2.78 -8.54
CA THR A 424 11.44 3.95 -9.25
C THR A 424 10.43 4.70 -10.12
N TRP A 425 9.17 4.32 -10.06
CA TRP A 425 8.04 5.00 -10.69
C TRP A 425 8.15 5.14 -12.22
N VAL A 426 8.80 4.20 -12.90
CA VAL A 426 9.00 4.28 -14.37
C VAL A 426 7.66 4.36 -15.10
N VAL A 427 6.70 3.50 -14.75
CA VAL A 427 5.37 3.47 -15.38
C VAL A 427 4.60 4.75 -15.06
N ASN A 428 4.59 5.20 -13.80
CA ASN A 428 3.93 6.44 -13.40
C ASN A 428 4.45 7.63 -14.21
N THR A 429 5.79 7.75 -14.30
CA THR A 429 6.47 8.84 -15.03
C THR A 429 6.13 8.82 -16.52
N MET A 430 6.09 7.64 -17.15
CA MET A 430 5.71 7.46 -18.54
C MET A 430 4.31 8.03 -18.82
N PHE A 431 3.33 7.63 -18.05
CA PHE A 431 1.96 8.11 -18.20
C PHE A 431 1.82 9.61 -17.89
N ALA A 432 2.43 10.08 -16.79
CA ALA A 432 2.34 11.49 -16.39
C ALA A 432 2.92 12.43 -17.45
N LYS A 433 4.10 12.15 -18.00
CA LYS A 433 4.75 12.98 -19.02
C LYS A 433 3.91 13.08 -20.29
N ALA A 434 3.34 11.95 -20.74
CA ALA A 434 2.47 11.94 -21.93
C ALA A 434 1.15 12.68 -21.66
N ALA A 435 0.56 12.48 -20.47
CA ALA A 435 -0.71 13.11 -20.10
C ALA A 435 -0.64 14.63 -20.11
N VAL A 436 0.43 15.21 -19.56
CA VAL A 436 0.62 16.68 -19.53
C VAL A 436 1.22 17.24 -20.84
N GLY A 437 1.48 16.41 -21.84
CA GLY A 437 2.08 16.84 -23.10
C GLY A 437 3.54 17.28 -22.99
N ALA A 438 4.24 16.93 -21.90
CA ALA A 438 5.68 17.17 -21.75
C ALA A 438 6.49 16.34 -22.75
N GLU A 439 5.96 15.18 -23.14
CA GLU A 439 6.49 14.30 -24.16
C GLU A 439 5.35 13.73 -25.02
N SER A 440 5.65 13.33 -26.27
CA SER A 440 4.68 12.55 -27.05
C SER A 440 4.50 11.15 -26.42
N PRO A 441 3.36 10.48 -26.62
CA PRO A 441 3.17 9.10 -26.17
C PRO A 441 4.30 8.16 -26.58
N GLU A 442 4.81 8.30 -27.80
CA GLU A 442 5.90 7.52 -28.36
C GLU A 442 7.24 7.80 -27.66
N ALA A 443 7.53 9.09 -27.39
CA ALA A 443 8.76 9.50 -26.70
C ALA A 443 8.74 9.05 -25.22
N ALA A 444 7.59 9.14 -24.55
CA ALA A 444 7.43 8.68 -23.18
C ALA A 444 7.63 7.16 -23.06
N LEU A 445 7.09 6.38 -24.03
CA LEU A 445 7.27 4.94 -24.11
C LEU A 445 8.75 4.57 -24.36
N ASP A 446 9.42 5.23 -25.29
CA ASP A 446 10.84 5.00 -25.59
C ASP A 446 11.74 5.25 -24.37
N GLN A 447 11.48 6.33 -23.62
CA GLN A 447 12.22 6.61 -22.37
C GLN A 447 11.97 5.55 -21.29
N ALA A 448 10.72 5.11 -21.12
CA ALA A 448 10.38 4.05 -20.18
C ALA A 448 11.06 2.72 -20.56
N GLU A 449 11.06 2.37 -21.84
CA GLU A 449 11.76 1.17 -22.33
C GLU A 449 13.26 1.24 -22.05
N LYS A 450 13.90 2.37 -22.32
CA LYS A 450 15.34 2.57 -22.04
C LYS A 450 15.64 2.42 -20.53
N ALA A 451 14.76 2.95 -19.68
CA ALA A 451 14.89 2.79 -18.23
C ALA A 451 14.75 1.31 -17.83
N CYS A 452 13.71 0.63 -18.33
CA CYS A 452 13.50 -0.79 -18.08
C CYS A 452 14.65 -1.66 -18.60
N LYS A 453 15.20 -1.40 -19.79
CA LYS A 453 16.36 -2.13 -20.31
C LYS A 453 17.56 -2.08 -19.38
N ARG A 454 17.88 -0.90 -18.80
CA ARG A 454 18.96 -0.76 -17.81
C ARG A 454 18.68 -1.59 -16.56
N ILE A 455 17.44 -1.56 -16.06
CA ILE A 455 17.03 -2.34 -14.90
C ILE A 455 17.13 -3.84 -15.18
N TRP A 456 16.64 -4.32 -16.33
CA TRP A 456 16.73 -5.73 -16.72
C TRP A 456 18.19 -6.20 -16.84
N THR A 457 19.07 -5.41 -17.47
CA THR A 457 20.51 -5.73 -17.57
C THR A 457 21.12 -5.91 -16.19
N LYS A 458 20.91 -4.95 -15.28
CA LYS A 458 21.40 -5.01 -13.89
C LYS A 458 20.99 -6.30 -13.17
N TRP A 459 19.72 -6.68 -13.25
CA TRP A 459 19.20 -7.84 -12.51
C TRP A 459 19.53 -9.18 -13.18
N LYS A 460 19.74 -9.20 -14.50
CA LYS A 460 20.31 -10.36 -15.23
C LYS A 460 21.77 -10.61 -14.82
N GLU A 461 22.58 -9.57 -14.75
CA GLU A 461 23.97 -9.66 -14.27
C GLU A 461 24.04 -10.23 -12.84
N ARG A 462 23.07 -9.90 -11.99
CA ARG A 462 22.92 -10.44 -10.64
C ARG A 462 22.29 -11.85 -10.60
N LYS A 463 21.88 -12.41 -11.73
CA LYS A 463 21.21 -13.73 -11.86
C LYS A 463 19.90 -13.87 -11.07
N MET A 464 19.19 -12.77 -10.84
CA MET A 464 17.91 -12.75 -10.11
C MET A 464 16.70 -12.79 -11.04
N ILE A 465 16.90 -12.59 -12.33
CA ILE A 465 15.91 -12.74 -13.40
C ILE A 465 16.49 -13.45 -14.60
#